data_32c28dff80a869fe98ae9e091acbe6b5
#
_entry.id   32c28dff80a869fe98ae9e091acbe6b5
#
_cell.length_a   1.000
_cell.length_b   1.000
_cell.length_c   1.000
_cell.angle_alpha   90.00
_cell.angle_beta   90.00
_cell.angle_gamma   90.00
#
_symmetry.space_group_name_H-M   'P 1'
#
loop_
_entity.id
_entity.type
_entity.pdbx_description
1 polymer ?
#
loop_
_entity_poly.entity_id
_entity_poly.type
_entity_poly.pdbx_seq_one_letter_code
_entity_poly.pdbx_strand_id
1 'polypeptide(L)'
;MHDSSDLQNAGSGLPSSRLSKHDDAVETDLRRLQSQLESFNRARDWDQFHSPRNLAMALAVEAGELLECFLWARDGEPIEAKKRHHIEEEAADVLICLLNFCSQSGIDLPQAFCQKLARNAEKYPVEKARGSRDKYDSL
;
A
#
# COMPACT_ATOMS: atom_id res chain seq x y z
N MET A 1 -43.24 8.86 -46.92
CA MET A 1 -41.92 8.72 -47.60
C MET A 1 -40.87 9.42 -46.75
N HIS A 2 -39.85 8.67 -46.47
CA HIS A 2 -38.57 9.02 -45.86
C HIS A 2 -38.59 9.23 -44.36
N ASP A 3 -37.92 8.53 -43.81
CA ASP A 3 -36.85 7.53 -43.74
C ASP A 3 -36.08 7.81 -42.47
N SER A 4 -35.89 6.75 -41.88
CA SER A 4 -35.26 6.45 -40.61
C SER A 4 -33.76 6.72 -40.61
N SER A 5 -33.28 6.65 -39.43
CA SER A 5 -32.02 6.01 -39.07
C SER A 5 -30.92 6.90 -38.55
N ASP A 6 -30.41 6.32 -37.53
CA ASP A 6 -29.05 6.29 -36.97
C ASP A 6 -28.72 7.28 -35.88
N LEU A 7 -29.15 6.90 -34.66
CA LEU A 7 -28.45 7.28 -33.45
C LEU A 7 -27.44 6.17 -33.12
N GLN A 8 -26.22 6.36 -33.59
CA GLN A 8 -25.08 5.53 -33.23
C GLN A 8 -24.62 5.82 -31.79
N ASN A 9 -24.66 4.78 -31.06
CA ASN A 9 -24.14 4.54 -29.75
C ASN A 9 -22.64 4.91 -29.65
N ALA A 10 -22.30 5.99 -28.93
CA ALA A 10 -20.95 6.32 -28.55
C ALA A 10 -20.68 5.76 -27.14
N GLY A 11 -20.31 4.49 -27.10
CA GLY A 11 -19.75 3.86 -25.91
C GLY A 11 -18.37 4.46 -25.57
N SER A 12 -18.32 5.32 -24.58
CA SER A 12 -17.06 5.80 -23.98
C SER A 12 -16.48 4.73 -23.07
N GLY A 13 -15.85 3.73 -23.67
CA GLY A 13 -14.96 2.83 -22.97
C GLY A 13 -13.70 3.57 -22.57
N LEU A 14 -13.46 3.72 -21.27
CA LEU A 14 -12.17 4.16 -20.75
C LEU A 14 -11.09 3.18 -21.22
N PRO A 15 -9.93 3.64 -21.71
CA PRO A 15 -8.90 2.75 -22.21
C PRO A 15 -8.26 1.98 -21.07
N SER A 16 -8.46 0.69 -21.06
CA SER A 16 -7.92 -0.32 -20.15
C SER A 16 -6.38 -0.37 -20.12
N SER A 17 -5.70 0.40 -20.97
CA SER A 17 -4.24 0.31 -21.17
C SER A 17 -3.38 1.23 -20.32
N ARG A 18 -3.97 2.15 -19.54
CA ARG A 18 -3.21 3.06 -18.68
C ARG A 18 -2.97 2.54 -17.26
N LEU A 19 -3.84 1.65 -16.76
CA LEU A 19 -3.69 1.02 -15.45
C LEU A 19 -2.55 -0.01 -15.43
N SER A 20 -2.39 -0.83 -16.48
CA SER A 20 -1.41 -1.91 -16.50
C SER A 20 0.06 -1.44 -16.42
N LYS A 21 0.43 -0.36 -17.11
CA LYS A 21 1.84 0.11 -17.13
C LYS A 21 2.29 0.76 -15.82
N HIS A 22 1.37 1.34 -15.07
CA HIS A 22 1.70 1.95 -13.76
C HIS A 22 1.77 0.88 -12.66
N ASP A 23 0.92 -0.13 -12.74
CA ASP A 23 0.90 -1.27 -11.81
C ASP A 23 2.17 -2.13 -11.98
N ASP A 24 2.61 -2.39 -13.21
CA ASP A 24 3.84 -3.12 -13.52
C ASP A 24 5.09 -2.39 -13.00
N ALA A 25 5.14 -1.06 -13.06
CA ALA A 25 6.26 -0.26 -12.59
C ALA A 25 6.36 -0.27 -11.05
N VAL A 26 5.23 -0.12 -10.34
CA VAL A 26 5.17 -0.15 -8.87
C VAL A 26 5.48 -1.56 -8.36
N GLU A 27 4.98 -2.59 -9.02
CA GLU A 27 5.29 -3.99 -8.69
C GLU A 27 6.79 -4.27 -8.84
N THR A 28 7.41 -3.78 -9.91
CA THR A 28 8.85 -3.93 -10.16
C THR A 28 9.69 -3.25 -9.07
N ASP A 29 9.31 -2.05 -8.62
CA ASP A 29 10.05 -1.33 -7.60
C ASP A 29 9.95 -2.01 -6.22
N LEU A 30 8.77 -2.47 -5.82
CA LEU A 30 8.59 -3.16 -4.55
C LEU A 30 9.33 -4.50 -4.51
N ARG A 31 9.30 -5.27 -5.59
CA ARG A 31 10.07 -6.52 -5.71
C ARG A 31 11.58 -6.28 -5.68
N ARG A 32 12.04 -5.18 -6.27
CA ARG A 32 13.45 -4.78 -6.22
C ARG A 32 13.88 -4.46 -4.79
N LEU A 33 13.11 -3.69 -4.04
CA LEU A 33 13.37 -3.39 -2.64
C LEU A 33 13.41 -4.67 -1.80
N GLN A 34 12.47 -5.57 -1.99
CA GLN A 34 12.42 -6.87 -1.31
C GLN A 34 13.68 -7.69 -1.60
N SER A 35 14.11 -7.80 -2.85
CA SER A 35 15.34 -8.53 -3.24
C SER A 35 16.62 -7.92 -2.63
N GLN A 36 16.69 -6.60 -2.55
CA GLN A 36 17.81 -5.91 -1.89
C GLN A 36 17.85 -6.24 -0.40
N LEU A 37 16.69 -6.23 0.26
CA LEU A 37 16.53 -6.55 1.68
C LEU A 37 16.90 -8.01 1.97
N GLU A 38 16.44 -8.95 1.15
CA GLU A 38 16.81 -10.37 1.27
C GLU A 38 18.32 -10.58 1.14
N SER A 39 18.95 -9.87 0.21
CA SER A 39 20.42 -9.93 0.05
C SER A 39 21.15 -9.35 1.26
N PHE A 40 20.62 -8.27 1.83
CA PHE A 40 21.15 -7.65 3.04
C PHE A 40 21.08 -8.60 4.26
N ASN A 41 19.95 -9.28 4.44
CA ASN A 41 19.73 -10.24 5.53
C ASN A 41 20.63 -11.48 5.39
N ARG A 42 20.69 -12.03 4.18
CA ARG A 42 21.51 -13.21 3.88
C ARG A 42 23.00 -12.96 4.13
N ALA A 43 23.49 -11.77 3.76
CA ALA A 43 24.89 -11.41 4.02
C ALA A 43 25.25 -11.35 5.51
N ARG A 44 24.25 -11.26 6.42
CA ARG A 44 24.39 -11.17 7.86
C ARG A 44 23.95 -12.44 8.60
N ASP A 45 23.49 -13.45 7.83
CA ASP A 45 22.91 -14.67 8.38
C ASP A 45 21.73 -14.40 9.35
N TRP A 46 20.93 -13.37 9.05
CA TRP A 46 19.82 -12.94 9.89
C TRP A 46 18.54 -13.73 9.64
N ASP A 47 18.42 -14.42 8.52
CA ASP A 47 17.26 -15.22 8.18
C ASP A 47 16.90 -16.24 9.27
N GLN A 48 17.90 -16.76 9.99
CA GLN A 48 17.70 -17.67 11.11
C GLN A 48 16.89 -17.08 12.28
N PHE A 49 16.86 -15.76 12.41
CA PHE A 49 16.12 -15.04 13.47
C PHE A 49 14.78 -14.51 12.99
N HIS A 50 14.54 -14.50 11.68
CA HIS A 50 13.38 -13.90 11.02
C HIS A 50 12.21 -14.88 10.90
N SER A 51 11.70 -15.39 12.05
CA SER A 51 10.43 -16.12 11.99
C SER A 51 9.27 -15.16 11.69
N PRO A 52 8.19 -15.61 11.02
CA PRO A 52 7.01 -14.78 10.77
C PRO A 52 6.45 -14.13 12.04
N ARG A 53 6.47 -14.85 13.17
CA ARG A 53 6.03 -14.32 14.45
C ARG A 53 6.92 -13.15 14.93
N ASN A 54 8.23 -13.33 14.89
CA ASN A 54 9.17 -12.29 15.32
C ASN A 54 9.06 -11.05 14.45
N LEU A 55 8.91 -11.23 13.13
CA LEU A 55 8.75 -10.12 12.19
C LEU A 55 7.42 -9.39 12.35
N ALA A 56 6.32 -10.11 12.67
CA ALA A 56 5.05 -9.46 13.00
C ALA A 56 5.15 -8.64 14.30
N MET A 57 5.91 -9.11 15.29
CA MET A 57 6.18 -8.36 16.52
C MET A 57 7.05 -7.13 16.24
N ALA A 58 8.13 -7.27 15.46
CA ALA A 58 8.97 -6.16 15.04
C ALA A 58 8.15 -5.09 14.30
N LEU A 59 7.35 -5.48 13.32
CA LEU A 59 6.47 -4.57 12.59
C LEU A 59 5.55 -3.76 13.53
N ALA A 60 5.04 -4.37 14.59
CA ALA A 60 4.20 -3.67 15.56
C ALA A 60 5.00 -2.67 16.41
N VAL A 61 6.27 -2.98 16.71
CA VAL A 61 7.18 -2.05 17.41
C VAL A 61 7.49 -0.85 16.53
N GLU A 62 7.94 -1.06 15.28
CA GLU A 62 8.26 0.04 14.35
C GLU A 62 7.04 0.93 14.08
N ALA A 63 5.84 0.34 13.95
CA ALA A 63 4.61 1.11 13.84
C ALA A 63 4.33 1.96 15.10
N GLY A 64 4.72 1.47 16.28
CA GLY A 64 4.69 2.22 17.54
C GLY A 64 5.68 3.38 17.56
N GLU A 65 6.91 3.17 17.11
CA GLU A 65 7.96 4.20 17.03
C GLU A 65 7.57 5.30 16.04
N LEU A 66 7.02 4.93 14.89
CA LEU A 66 6.41 5.90 13.97
C LEU A 66 5.29 6.71 14.65
N LEU A 67 4.43 6.07 15.44
CA LEU A 67 3.39 6.77 16.20
C LEU A 67 3.98 7.73 17.24
N GLU A 68 5.05 7.36 17.92
CA GLU A 68 5.74 8.19 18.92
C GLU A 68 6.24 9.53 18.35
N CYS A 69 6.59 9.57 17.07
CA CYS A 69 6.97 10.82 16.39
C CYS A 69 5.87 11.90 16.46
N PHE A 70 4.62 11.50 16.62
CA PHE A 70 3.44 12.36 16.66
C PHE A 70 2.84 12.55 18.06
N LEU A 71 3.45 11.99 19.09
CA LEU A 71 3.01 12.22 20.46
C LEU A 71 3.00 13.73 20.75
N TRP A 72 1.87 14.19 21.27
CA TRP A 72 1.62 15.60 21.61
C TRP A 72 1.50 16.56 20.42
N ALA A 73 1.59 16.07 19.17
CA ALA A 73 1.25 16.87 18.01
C ALA A 73 -0.27 17.10 17.96
N ARG A 74 -0.68 18.29 17.53
CA ARG A 74 -2.09 18.61 17.31
C ARG A 74 -2.48 18.28 15.87
N ASP A 75 -3.73 17.90 15.67
CA ASP A 75 -4.25 17.66 14.33
C ASP A 75 -4.08 18.92 13.45
N GLY A 76 -3.50 18.72 12.26
CA GLY A 76 -3.23 19.80 11.32
C GLY A 76 -1.93 20.57 11.56
N GLU A 77 -1.16 20.24 12.59
CA GLU A 77 0.18 20.80 12.74
C GLU A 77 1.12 20.30 11.61
N PRO A 78 1.89 21.17 10.98
CA PRO A 78 2.88 20.74 9.99
C PRO A 78 3.98 19.94 10.66
N ILE A 79 4.50 18.92 9.96
CA ILE A 79 5.68 18.17 10.41
C ILE A 79 6.88 19.13 10.49
N GLU A 80 7.44 19.28 11.67
CA GLU A 80 8.63 20.09 11.87
C GLU A 80 9.81 19.52 11.08
N ALA A 81 10.58 20.39 10.43
CA ALA A 81 11.71 19.97 9.59
C ALA A 81 12.74 19.11 10.37
N LYS A 82 12.95 19.41 11.65
CA LYS A 82 13.86 18.63 12.52
C LYS A 82 13.38 17.22 12.82
N LYS A 83 12.06 16.97 12.77
CA LYS A 83 11.46 15.65 13.00
C LYS A 83 11.30 14.84 11.73
N ARG A 84 11.32 15.50 10.56
CA ARG A 84 11.05 14.87 9.27
C ARG A 84 11.96 13.68 9.00
N HIS A 85 13.25 13.83 9.20
CA HIS A 85 14.23 12.76 8.95
C HIS A 85 13.93 11.52 9.81
N HIS A 86 13.66 11.72 11.10
CA HIS A 86 13.30 10.63 11.99
C HIS A 86 11.99 9.93 11.56
N ILE A 87 10.96 10.68 11.19
CA ILE A 87 9.72 10.11 10.66
C ILE A 87 9.96 9.30 9.37
N GLU A 88 10.88 9.76 8.51
CA GLU A 88 11.26 9.04 7.29
C GLU A 88 11.97 7.71 7.62
N GLU A 89 12.83 7.69 8.65
CA GLU A 89 13.49 6.48 9.13
C GLU A 89 12.47 5.48 9.68
N GLU A 90 11.58 5.90 10.60
CA GLU A 90 10.57 5.01 11.17
C GLU A 90 9.59 4.47 10.11
N ALA A 91 9.19 5.31 9.15
CA ALA A 91 8.36 4.85 8.04
C ALA A 91 9.08 3.80 7.16
N ALA A 92 10.40 3.94 6.98
CA ALA A 92 11.20 2.96 6.25
C ALA A 92 11.32 1.64 7.05
N ASP A 93 11.49 1.70 8.37
CA ASP A 93 11.59 0.51 9.21
C ASP A 93 10.29 -0.29 9.25
N VAL A 94 9.13 0.38 9.27
CA VAL A 94 7.82 -0.27 9.08
C VAL A 94 7.78 -1.03 7.75
N LEU A 95 8.23 -0.43 6.65
CA LEU A 95 8.25 -1.10 5.35
C LEU A 95 9.24 -2.27 5.33
N ILE A 96 10.43 -2.13 5.90
CA ILE A 96 11.46 -3.16 6.01
C ILE A 96 10.89 -4.38 6.76
N CYS A 97 10.27 -4.18 7.90
CA CYS A 97 9.65 -5.26 8.68
C CYS A 97 8.52 -5.94 7.93
N LEU A 98 7.68 -5.18 7.21
CA LEU A 98 6.60 -5.73 6.40
C LEU A 98 7.13 -6.58 5.23
N LEU A 99 8.14 -6.10 4.50
CA LEU A 99 8.76 -6.85 3.40
C LEU A 99 9.42 -8.13 3.89
N ASN A 100 10.14 -8.08 5.01
CA ASN A 100 10.72 -9.27 5.63
C ASN A 100 9.64 -10.28 6.03
N PHE A 101 8.55 -9.82 6.64
CA PHE A 101 7.43 -10.67 7.00
C PHE A 101 6.83 -11.34 5.77
N CYS A 102 6.61 -10.60 4.69
CA CYS A 102 6.07 -11.14 3.45
C CYS A 102 7.02 -12.18 2.82
N SER A 103 8.32 -11.92 2.77
CA SER A 103 9.32 -12.86 2.26
C SER A 103 9.30 -14.17 3.05
N GLN A 104 9.37 -14.09 4.37
CA GLN A 104 9.40 -15.27 5.24
C GLN A 104 8.07 -16.04 5.28
N SER A 105 6.97 -15.37 4.96
CA SER A 105 5.62 -15.97 4.93
C SER A 105 5.19 -16.43 3.54
N GLY A 106 6.00 -16.23 2.50
CA GLY A 106 5.65 -16.56 1.11
C GLY A 106 4.48 -15.73 0.56
N ILE A 107 4.32 -14.50 1.04
CA ILE A 107 3.24 -13.59 0.62
C ILE A 107 3.71 -12.74 -0.54
N ASP A 108 3.00 -12.79 -1.66
CA ASP A 108 3.13 -11.86 -2.78
C ASP A 108 2.39 -10.55 -2.41
N LEU A 109 3.14 -9.61 -1.84
CA LEU A 109 2.56 -8.36 -1.32
C LEU A 109 1.92 -7.49 -2.41
N PRO A 110 2.52 -7.28 -3.60
CA PRO A 110 1.88 -6.57 -4.70
C PRO A 110 0.53 -7.18 -5.10
N GLN A 111 0.48 -8.50 -5.27
CA GLN A 111 -0.77 -9.19 -5.61
C GLN A 111 -1.80 -9.06 -4.49
N ALA A 112 -1.40 -9.26 -3.25
CA ALA A 112 -2.28 -9.12 -2.08
C ALA A 112 -2.84 -7.69 -1.97
N PHE A 113 -2.02 -6.67 -2.24
CA PHE A 113 -2.41 -5.27 -2.27
C PHE A 113 -3.49 -5.01 -3.34
N CYS A 114 -3.25 -5.42 -4.59
CA CYS A 114 -4.20 -5.23 -5.69
C CYS A 114 -5.54 -5.90 -5.40
N GLN A 115 -5.52 -7.15 -4.92
CA GLN A 115 -6.73 -7.88 -4.54
C GLN A 115 -7.49 -7.21 -3.39
N LYS A 116 -6.76 -6.69 -2.40
CA LYS A 116 -7.36 -5.98 -1.27
C LYS A 116 -7.97 -4.65 -1.70
N LEU A 117 -7.28 -3.91 -2.57
CA LEU A 117 -7.77 -2.64 -3.10
C LEU A 117 -9.06 -2.83 -3.92
N ALA A 118 -9.11 -3.84 -4.79
CA ALA A 118 -10.31 -4.18 -5.54
C ALA A 118 -11.51 -4.47 -4.63
N ARG A 119 -11.30 -5.32 -3.60
CA ARG A 119 -12.34 -5.59 -2.59
C ARG A 119 -12.77 -4.34 -1.80
N ASN A 120 -11.85 -3.44 -1.54
CA ASN A 120 -12.19 -2.17 -0.88
C ASN A 120 -13.01 -1.27 -1.80
N ALA A 121 -12.71 -1.21 -3.10
CA ALA A 121 -13.50 -0.45 -4.06
C ALA A 121 -14.97 -0.95 -4.16
N GLU A 122 -15.18 -2.26 -4.05
CA GLU A 122 -16.54 -2.84 -3.97
C GLU A 122 -17.26 -2.45 -2.68
N LYS A 123 -16.55 -2.42 -1.54
CA LYS A 123 -17.13 -2.06 -0.23
C LYS A 123 -17.41 -0.57 -0.08
N TYR A 124 -16.61 0.27 -0.74
CA TYR A 124 -16.68 1.72 -0.68
C TYR A 124 -16.88 2.32 -2.08
N PRO A 125 -18.09 2.13 -2.69
CA PRO A 125 -18.39 2.74 -3.99
C PRO A 125 -18.24 4.25 -3.92
N VAL A 126 -17.67 4.85 -4.97
CA VAL A 126 -17.34 6.29 -4.99
C VAL A 126 -18.57 7.15 -4.71
N GLU A 127 -19.74 6.76 -5.22
CA GLU A 127 -20.99 7.50 -5.09
C GLU A 127 -21.45 7.64 -3.65
N LYS A 128 -21.10 6.66 -2.79
CA LYS A 128 -21.50 6.63 -1.39
C LYS A 128 -20.37 7.09 -0.45
N ALA A 129 -19.13 6.71 -0.76
CA ALA A 129 -18.00 6.91 0.14
C ALA A 129 -17.33 8.28 0.00
N ARG A 130 -17.58 9.02 -1.10
CA ARG A 130 -16.94 10.31 -1.34
C ARG A 130 -17.27 11.31 -0.22
N GLY A 131 -16.25 11.77 0.50
CA GLY A 131 -16.39 12.75 1.59
C GLY A 131 -16.95 12.18 2.89
N SER A 132 -17.23 10.86 2.96
CA SER A 132 -17.62 10.18 4.21
C SER A 132 -16.44 9.40 4.79
N ARG A 133 -16.38 9.34 6.12
CA ARG A 133 -15.48 8.48 6.89
C ARG A 133 -16.19 7.26 7.51
N ASP A 134 -17.45 7.07 7.17
CA ASP A 134 -18.26 6.00 7.73
C ASP A 134 -17.79 4.64 7.20
N LYS A 135 -18.00 3.60 8.00
CA LYS A 135 -17.71 2.24 7.55
C LYS A 135 -18.72 1.81 6.48
N TYR A 136 -18.32 0.85 5.64
CA TYR A 136 -19.14 0.36 4.52
C TYR A 136 -20.51 -0.20 4.93
N ASP A 137 -20.66 -0.68 6.17
CA ASP A 137 -21.91 -1.17 6.75
C ASP A 137 -22.86 -0.04 7.23
N SER A 138 -22.38 1.21 7.20
CA SER A 138 -23.11 2.42 7.58
C SER A 138 -23.26 3.41 6.41
N LEU A 139 -22.83 3.05 5.19
CA LEU A 139 -22.91 3.89 3.99
C LEU A 139 -24.24 3.77 3.23
#